data_c796f442b39164b84382fa193ca8f9d6
#
_entry.id   c796f442b39164b84382fa193ca8f9d6
#
_cell.length_a   1.000
_cell.length_b   1.000
_cell.length_c   1.000
_cell.angle_alpha   90.00
_cell.angle_beta   90.00
_cell.angle_gamma   90.00
#
_symmetry.space_group_name_H-M   'P 1'
#
loop_
_entity.id
_entity.type
_entity.pdbx_description
1 polymer ?
#
loop_
_entity_poly.entity_id
_entity_poly.type
_entity_poly.pdbx_seq_one_letter_code
_entity_poly.pdbx_strand_id
1 'polypeptide(L)'
;MKARQSPARPDRAQTLSSQALSPQAWTPEGWAPRLAQEARLRDLDARLARSSASDEAINLEIERAVLLAALNRDQDAQQAFVAILRKAPTHFSALNEFGTLLTKMGAIEAACRVYAEAILHHPDNPLARVNLANLLLRATRYHEAREHYERALQADPDHAEAHQGLGAVLADLGDRDGAREHFRRGFRGHAVSTLPYRGDKPPIPLLQLVSSGGGNIPSSLFLDDTCFLTSVVVTDYYDSSTPLPPHQLIFNAIGDADLCGPALEAATRIIAGAKVPVINDPRAVMRTGRIGNAERLHGIEGVRTARTQAIAREALAGADGPRLLAERGFAFPLLLRSPGYHTGRNFVLVEGAAELSAAAAPLPGEDLLAIEYLDARANDGSARKFRVMMIDGKLYPLHLAISQNWKVHYFTSDMADRPTHRAEEAKFLDDIPAVLGAKAMRALSAIQRALGLDYAGIDFGLSPEGDLLLFEANATMVIAKPNDDPRWAYRRDAINGAIEAMLAMLKRKASDAKGLHR
;
A
#
# COMPACT_ATOMS: atom_id res chain seq x y z
N MET A 1 25.45 20.95 -0.13
CA MET A 1 24.80 19.68 0.24
C MET A 1 23.30 19.86 0.03
N LYS A 2 22.76 19.45 -1.11
CA LYS A 2 21.30 19.45 -1.36
C LYS A 2 20.73 18.17 -0.74
N ALA A 3 19.84 18.31 0.24
CA ALA A 3 19.12 17.20 0.82
C ALA A 3 18.39 16.43 -0.30
N ARG A 4 18.77 15.16 -0.51
CA ARG A 4 18.04 14.24 -1.39
C ARG A 4 16.72 13.93 -0.72
N GLN A 5 15.63 14.43 -1.27
CA GLN A 5 14.28 14.03 -0.88
C GLN A 5 14.15 12.53 -1.16
N SER A 6 13.98 11.74 -0.11
CA SER A 6 13.60 10.33 -0.22
C SER A 6 12.24 10.23 -0.92
N PRO A 7 12.06 9.30 -1.86
CA PRO A 7 10.76 9.09 -2.50
C PRO A 7 9.74 8.66 -1.44
N ALA A 8 8.55 9.25 -1.50
CA ALA A 8 7.43 8.90 -0.64
C ALA A 8 7.18 7.38 -0.69
N ARG A 9 7.00 6.76 0.47
CA ARG A 9 6.58 5.36 0.60
C ARG A 9 5.21 5.20 -0.06
N PRO A 10 4.92 4.04 -0.69
CA PRO A 10 3.56 3.73 -1.06
C PRO A 10 2.69 3.69 0.19
N ASP A 11 1.57 4.34 0.09
CA ASP A 11 0.63 4.78 1.11
C ASP A 11 0.14 3.67 2.05
N ARG A 12 0.65 3.57 3.26
CA ARG A 12 -0.01 2.84 4.36
C ARG A 12 -1.27 3.57 4.86
N ALA A 13 -1.30 4.90 4.70
CA ALA A 13 -2.35 5.75 5.26
C ALA A 13 -3.57 5.92 4.36
N GLN A 14 -3.52 5.53 3.07
CA GLN A 14 -4.69 5.64 2.18
C GLN A 14 -5.82 4.65 2.51
N THR A 15 -5.54 3.59 3.26
CA THR A 15 -6.57 2.61 3.66
C THR A 15 -7.42 3.05 4.84
N LEU A 16 -7.03 4.13 5.54
CA LEU A 16 -7.68 4.55 6.78
C LEU A 16 -8.13 6.03 6.77
N SER A 17 -8.31 6.67 5.60
CA SER A 17 -8.77 8.04 5.57
C SER A 17 -10.26 8.18 5.90
N SER A 18 -10.54 9.02 6.82
CA SER A 18 -11.71 9.37 7.59
C SER A 18 -12.91 9.95 6.83
N GLN A 19 -13.49 9.25 5.88
CA GLN A 19 -14.84 9.52 5.39
C GLN A 19 -15.61 8.22 5.16
N ALA A 20 -15.52 7.30 6.10
CA ALA A 20 -16.36 6.12 6.11
C ALA A 20 -17.79 6.53 6.44
N LEU A 21 -18.68 6.45 5.47
CA LEU A 21 -20.12 6.44 5.73
C LEU A 21 -20.42 5.21 6.59
N SER A 22 -21.26 5.37 7.64
CA SER A 22 -21.64 4.25 8.49
C SER A 22 -22.23 3.11 7.65
N PRO A 23 -22.03 1.83 8.02
CA PRO A 23 -22.54 0.67 7.27
C PRO A 23 -24.06 0.68 7.04
N GLN A 24 -24.81 1.47 7.81
CA GLN A 24 -26.27 1.61 7.72
C GLN A 24 -26.74 2.49 6.55
N ALA A 25 -25.85 3.23 5.88
CA ALA A 25 -26.23 4.16 4.80
C ALA A 25 -26.30 3.50 3.41
N TRP A 26 -25.93 2.23 3.26
CA TRP A 26 -25.95 1.58 1.96
C TRP A 26 -27.09 0.56 1.84
N THR A 27 -28.13 0.97 1.09
CA THR A 27 -29.05 0.06 0.41
C THR A 27 -28.90 0.29 -1.10
N PRO A 28 -29.22 -0.67 -1.99
CA PRO A 28 -29.27 -0.43 -3.44
C PRO A 28 -30.12 0.79 -3.82
N GLU A 29 -31.06 1.15 -2.94
CA GLU A 29 -31.95 2.31 -3.03
C GLU A 29 -31.30 3.61 -2.50
N GLY A 30 -30.23 3.52 -1.66
CA GLY A 30 -29.51 4.65 -1.08
C GLY A 30 -28.34 5.17 -1.93
N TRP A 31 -28.06 4.56 -3.09
CA TRP A 31 -27.10 5.09 -4.03
C TRP A 31 -27.64 6.39 -4.64
N ALA A 32 -27.07 7.51 -4.23
CA ALA A 32 -27.40 8.82 -4.78
C ALA A 32 -26.46 9.13 -5.97
N PRO A 33 -26.96 9.01 -7.21
CA PRO A 33 -26.17 9.34 -8.39
C PRO A 33 -25.69 10.80 -8.30
N ARG A 34 -24.65 11.14 -9.04
CA ARG A 34 -24.16 12.52 -9.24
C ARG A 34 -25.32 13.50 -9.49
N LEU A 35 -26.36 13.07 -10.21
CA LEU A 35 -27.59 13.83 -10.42
C LEU A 35 -28.31 14.24 -9.12
N ALA A 36 -28.31 13.37 -8.10
CA ALA A 36 -28.91 13.72 -6.81
C ALA A 36 -28.05 14.71 -6.02
N GLN A 37 -26.71 14.56 -6.10
CA GLN A 37 -25.78 15.54 -5.53
C GLN A 37 -25.90 16.91 -6.22
N GLU A 38 -26.06 16.94 -7.54
CA GLU A 38 -26.30 18.16 -8.30
C GLU A 38 -27.69 18.78 -7.98
N ALA A 39 -28.71 17.94 -7.75
CA ALA A 39 -30.02 18.40 -7.30
C ALA A 39 -29.94 19.02 -5.90
N ARG A 40 -29.20 18.37 -4.97
CA ARG A 40 -28.93 18.91 -3.63
C ARG A 40 -28.16 20.25 -3.68
N LEU A 41 -27.19 20.36 -4.61
CA LEU A 41 -26.46 21.61 -4.80
C LEU A 41 -27.39 22.76 -5.23
N ARG A 42 -28.33 22.48 -6.16
CA ARG A 42 -29.34 23.46 -6.57
C ARG A 42 -30.29 23.84 -5.42
N ASP A 43 -30.67 22.89 -4.58
CA ASP A 43 -31.49 23.18 -3.39
C ASP A 43 -30.72 24.07 -2.40
N LEU A 44 -29.46 23.78 -2.14
CA LEU A 44 -28.60 24.62 -1.29
C LEU A 44 -28.44 26.03 -1.85
N ASP A 45 -28.23 26.18 -3.17
CA ASP A 45 -28.18 27.49 -3.83
C ASP A 45 -29.49 28.28 -3.65
N ALA A 46 -30.65 27.61 -3.78
CA ALA A 46 -31.95 28.23 -3.59
C ALA A 46 -32.24 28.59 -2.11
N ARG A 47 -31.73 27.83 -1.15
CA ARG A 47 -31.83 28.13 0.29
C ARG A 47 -30.93 29.29 0.67
N LEU A 48 -29.70 29.31 0.18
CA LEU A 48 -28.76 30.41 0.39
C LEU A 48 -29.28 31.73 -0.17
N ALA A 49 -29.94 31.73 -1.34
CA ALA A 49 -30.53 32.93 -1.93
C ALA A 49 -31.68 33.52 -1.07
N ARG A 50 -32.27 32.73 -0.17
CA ARG A 50 -33.35 33.17 0.73
C ARG A 50 -32.90 33.40 2.17
N SER A 51 -31.67 32.99 2.51
CA SER A 51 -31.11 33.09 3.85
C SER A 51 -30.55 34.50 4.08
N SER A 52 -30.84 35.10 5.24
CA SER A 52 -30.15 36.31 5.72
C SER A 52 -28.80 35.92 6.33
N ALA A 53 -27.87 36.88 6.41
CA ALA A 53 -26.55 36.67 7.02
C ALA A 53 -26.70 36.25 8.49
N SER A 54 -26.51 34.95 8.76
CA SER A 54 -26.65 34.30 10.07
C SER A 54 -25.69 33.11 10.14
N ASP A 55 -25.50 32.54 11.33
CA ASP A 55 -24.72 31.29 11.51
C ASP A 55 -25.29 30.14 10.68
N GLU A 56 -26.61 30.12 10.48
CA GLU A 56 -27.27 29.14 9.61
C GLU A 56 -26.83 29.30 8.16
N ALA A 57 -26.67 30.53 7.66
CA ALA A 57 -26.16 30.78 6.31
C ALA A 57 -24.72 30.29 6.15
N ILE A 58 -23.86 30.49 7.15
CA ILE A 58 -22.48 29.98 7.13
C ILE A 58 -22.46 28.47 7.06
N ASN A 59 -23.31 27.77 7.83
CA ASN A 59 -23.38 26.31 7.78
C ASN A 59 -23.86 25.79 6.42
N LEU A 60 -24.84 26.45 5.77
CA LEU A 60 -25.28 26.14 4.41
C LEU A 60 -24.16 26.38 3.38
N GLU A 61 -23.38 27.48 3.51
CA GLU A 61 -22.22 27.76 2.65
C GLU A 61 -21.16 26.66 2.79
N ILE A 62 -20.89 26.16 4.02
CA ILE A 62 -19.96 25.05 4.27
C ILE A 62 -20.49 23.77 3.62
N GLU A 63 -21.76 23.42 3.84
CA GLU A 63 -22.37 22.23 3.22
C GLU A 63 -22.28 22.28 1.69
N ARG A 64 -22.51 23.46 1.10
CA ARG A 64 -22.35 23.69 -0.33
C ARG A 64 -20.90 23.48 -0.78
N ALA A 65 -19.92 24.03 -0.05
CA ALA A 65 -18.51 23.88 -0.38
C ALA A 65 -18.02 22.43 -0.29
N VAL A 66 -18.45 21.69 0.73
CA VAL A 66 -18.19 20.25 0.87
C VAL A 66 -18.79 19.46 -0.31
N LEU A 67 -20.02 19.80 -0.71
CA LEU A 67 -20.68 19.15 -1.84
C LEU A 67 -19.99 19.44 -3.18
N LEU A 68 -19.49 20.67 -3.38
CA LEU A 68 -18.65 21.02 -4.54
C LEU A 68 -17.37 20.15 -4.59
N ALA A 69 -16.71 19.97 -3.45
CA ALA A 69 -15.52 19.10 -3.34
C ALA A 69 -15.86 17.62 -3.64
N ALA A 70 -17.01 17.15 -3.19
CA ALA A 70 -17.50 15.80 -3.50
C ALA A 70 -17.80 15.60 -5.00
N LEU A 71 -18.25 16.65 -5.67
CA LEU A 71 -18.48 16.69 -7.12
C LEU A 71 -17.18 16.93 -7.95
N ASN A 72 -15.99 16.90 -7.33
CA ASN A 72 -14.68 17.19 -7.92
C ASN A 72 -14.57 18.63 -8.51
N ARG A 73 -15.40 19.56 -8.02
CA ARG A 73 -15.32 21.00 -8.31
C ARG A 73 -14.40 21.69 -7.30
N ASP A 74 -13.16 21.21 -7.20
CA ASP A 74 -12.24 21.55 -6.11
C ASP A 74 -11.86 23.03 -6.09
N GLN A 75 -11.73 23.69 -7.25
CA GLN A 75 -11.46 25.13 -7.32
C GLN A 75 -12.64 25.96 -6.82
N ASP A 76 -13.87 25.59 -7.20
CA ASP A 76 -15.08 26.27 -6.72
C ASP A 76 -15.25 26.10 -5.20
N ALA A 77 -14.98 24.90 -4.70
CA ALA A 77 -15.00 24.59 -3.27
C ALA A 77 -13.93 25.42 -2.52
N GLN A 78 -12.72 25.52 -3.05
CA GLN A 78 -11.66 26.34 -2.47
C GLN A 78 -12.05 27.82 -2.38
N GLN A 79 -12.59 28.38 -3.45
CA GLN A 79 -13.07 29.78 -3.44
C GLN A 79 -14.18 29.99 -2.41
N ALA A 80 -15.12 29.03 -2.31
CA ALA A 80 -16.19 29.07 -1.32
C ALA A 80 -15.63 29.07 0.12
N PHE A 81 -14.70 28.15 0.46
CA PHE A 81 -14.09 28.12 1.79
C PHE A 81 -13.33 29.41 2.12
N VAL A 82 -12.59 29.97 1.16
CA VAL A 82 -11.90 31.27 1.35
C VAL A 82 -12.91 32.39 1.62
N ALA A 83 -14.05 32.39 0.94
CA ALA A 83 -15.11 33.39 1.17
C ALA A 83 -15.75 33.22 2.56
N ILE A 84 -16.00 31.99 2.99
CA ILE A 84 -16.53 31.67 4.31
C ILE A 84 -15.56 32.12 5.41
N LEU A 85 -14.27 31.79 5.29
CA LEU A 85 -13.26 32.14 6.28
C LEU A 85 -12.94 33.64 6.35
N ARG A 86 -13.26 34.40 5.30
CA ARG A 86 -13.23 35.87 5.39
C ARG A 86 -14.34 36.43 6.27
N LYS A 87 -15.51 35.77 6.34
CA LYS A 87 -16.65 36.17 7.18
C LYS A 87 -16.52 35.64 8.59
N ALA A 88 -16.04 34.40 8.73
CA ALA A 88 -15.92 33.68 9.99
C ALA A 88 -14.54 32.98 10.10
N PRO A 89 -13.46 33.74 10.41
CA PRO A 89 -12.06 33.25 10.33
C PRO A 89 -11.77 32.07 11.24
N THR A 90 -12.48 31.95 12.36
CA THR A 90 -12.26 30.94 13.40
C THR A 90 -13.28 29.81 13.39
N HIS A 91 -14.15 29.75 12.38
CA HIS A 91 -15.22 28.74 12.33
C HIS A 91 -14.63 27.35 12.15
N PHE A 92 -14.80 26.48 13.16
CA PHE A 92 -14.15 25.16 13.21
C PHE A 92 -14.42 24.32 11.97
N SER A 93 -15.70 24.10 11.62
CA SER A 93 -16.05 23.24 10.48
C SER A 93 -15.49 23.77 9.16
N ALA A 94 -15.48 25.10 8.97
CA ALA A 94 -14.90 25.69 7.76
C ALA A 94 -13.40 25.45 7.66
N LEU A 95 -12.66 25.64 8.76
CA LEU A 95 -11.22 25.37 8.81
C LEU A 95 -10.93 23.88 8.59
N ASN A 96 -11.65 23.00 9.29
CA ASN A 96 -11.44 21.55 9.20
C ASN A 96 -11.70 21.02 7.79
N GLU A 97 -12.85 21.36 7.19
CA GLU A 97 -13.23 20.91 5.84
C GLU A 97 -12.34 21.55 4.76
N PHE A 98 -11.90 22.79 4.95
CA PHE A 98 -10.93 23.40 4.05
C PHE A 98 -9.57 22.71 4.11
N GLY A 99 -9.09 22.33 5.29
CA GLY A 99 -7.89 21.51 5.45
C GLY A 99 -8.01 20.17 4.73
N THR A 100 -9.18 19.52 4.80
CA THR A 100 -9.49 18.27 4.10
C THR A 100 -9.47 18.46 2.58
N LEU A 101 -10.07 19.52 2.06
CA LEU A 101 -10.02 19.86 0.63
C LEU A 101 -8.58 20.10 0.15
N LEU A 102 -7.80 20.88 0.89
CA LEU A 102 -6.39 21.16 0.55
C LEU A 102 -5.54 19.89 0.55
N THR A 103 -5.82 18.95 1.47
CA THR A 103 -5.21 17.61 1.50
C THR A 103 -5.54 16.84 0.23
N LYS A 104 -6.81 16.81 -0.18
CA LYS A 104 -7.27 16.19 -1.43
C LYS A 104 -6.58 16.79 -2.66
N MET A 105 -6.38 18.09 -2.68
CA MET A 105 -5.69 18.81 -3.76
C MET A 105 -4.16 18.64 -3.75
N GLY A 106 -3.60 17.95 -2.75
CA GLY A 106 -2.14 17.80 -2.59
C GLY A 106 -1.41 19.04 -2.05
N ALA A 107 -2.14 20.07 -1.60
CA ALA A 107 -1.59 21.29 -1.04
C ALA A 107 -1.24 21.12 0.47
N ILE A 108 -0.32 20.20 0.75
CA ILE A 108 -0.04 19.66 2.10
C ILE A 108 0.36 20.75 3.10
N GLU A 109 1.30 21.66 2.72
CA GLU A 109 1.73 22.73 3.63
C GLU A 109 0.57 23.70 3.95
N ALA A 110 -0.31 23.97 2.99
CA ALA A 110 -1.48 24.80 3.22
C ALA A 110 -2.48 24.09 4.16
N ALA A 111 -2.72 22.80 3.95
CA ALA A 111 -3.56 21.99 4.83
C ALA A 111 -3.03 22.00 6.28
N CYS A 112 -1.72 21.78 6.46
CA CYS A 112 -1.10 21.83 7.80
C CYS A 112 -1.33 23.19 8.50
N ARG A 113 -1.19 24.31 7.77
CA ARG A 113 -1.46 25.65 8.34
C ARG A 113 -2.91 25.83 8.75
N VAL A 114 -3.85 25.39 7.90
CA VAL A 114 -5.28 25.52 8.19
C VAL A 114 -5.70 24.64 9.38
N TYR A 115 -5.18 23.40 9.50
CA TYR A 115 -5.42 22.58 10.68
C TYR A 115 -4.78 23.17 11.95
N ALA A 116 -3.58 23.76 11.85
CA ALA A 116 -2.94 24.44 12.98
C ALA A 116 -3.79 25.64 13.47
N GLU A 117 -4.40 26.38 12.54
CA GLU A 117 -5.33 27.47 12.87
C GLU A 117 -6.59 26.94 13.56
N ALA A 118 -7.16 25.84 13.06
CA ALA A 118 -8.30 25.16 13.72
C ALA A 118 -7.96 24.73 15.16
N ILE A 119 -6.77 24.17 15.36
CA ILE A 119 -6.28 23.74 16.69
C ILE A 119 -6.05 24.92 17.62
N LEU A 120 -5.55 26.05 17.09
CA LEU A 120 -5.31 27.28 17.88
C LEU A 120 -6.62 27.83 18.47
N HIS A 121 -7.68 27.87 17.65
CA HIS A 121 -8.96 28.43 18.07
C HIS A 121 -9.88 27.41 18.77
N HIS A 122 -9.67 26.12 18.54
CA HIS A 122 -10.48 25.02 19.11
C HIS A 122 -9.61 23.92 19.70
N PRO A 123 -8.83 24.20 20.76
CA PRO A 123 -7.82 23.28 21.29
C PRO A 123 -8.40 21.97 21.83
N ASP A 124 -9.65 21.98 22.29
CA ASP A 124 -10.34 20.80 22.86
C ASP A 124 -11.02 19.94 21.82
N ASN A 125 -11.08 20.37 20.56
CA ASN A 125 -11.65 19.55 19.49
C ASN A 125 -10.58 18.59 18.91
N PRO A 126 -10.76 17.28 19.02
CA PRO A 126 -9.74 16.32 18.59
C PRO A 126 -9.58 16.22 17.07
N LEU A 127 -10.61 16.55 16.30
CA LEU A 127 -10.69 16.23 14.86
C LEU A 127 -9.59 16.89 14.04
N ALA A 128 -9.33 18.19 14.23
CA ALA A 128 -8.26 18.88 13.51
C ALA A 128 -6.86 18.34 13.88
N ARG A 129 -6.67 17.90 15.14
CA ARG A 129 -5.43 17.24 15.58
C ARG A 129 -5.23 15.90 14.89
N VAL A 130 -6.29 15.09 14.78
CA VAL A 130 -6.27 13.78 14.08
C VAL A 130 -5.95 13.99 12.61
N ASN A 131 -6.59 14.97 11.95
CA ASN A 131 -6.34 15.26 10.54
C ASN A 131 -4.91 15.75 10.28
N LEU A 132 -4.38 16.61 11.14
CA LEU A 132 -2.98 17.05 11.07
C LEU A 132 -2.02 15.88 11.31
N ALA A 133 -2.29 15.05 12.31
CA ALA A 133 -1.49 13.86 12.61
C ALA A 133 -1.48 12.86 11.43
N ASN A 134 -2.61 12.67 10.74
CA ASN A 134 -2.69 11.86 9.53
C ASN A 134 -1.76 12.39 8.42
N LEU A 135 -1.67 13.71 8.22
CA LEU A 135 -0.73 14.32 7.27
C LEU A 135 0.73 14.12 7.69
N LEU A 136 1.03 14.29 8.97
CA LEU A 136 2.37 14.10 9.52
C LEU A 136 2.82 12.65 9.42
N LEU A 137 1.93 11.69 9.68
CA LEU A 137 2.18 10.27 9.50
C LEU A 137 2.53 9.94 8.04
N ARG A 138 1.76 10.47 7.08
CA ARG A 138 2.06 10.32 5.64
C ARG A 138 3.42 10.92 5.26
N ALA A 139 3.78 12.04 5.88
CA ALA A 139 5.08 12.69 5.71
C ALA A 139 6.21 12.00 6.49
N THR A 140 5.95 10.85 7.14
CA THR A 140 6.91 10.09 7.98
C THR A 140 7.46 10.88 9.19
N ARG A 141 6.73 11.93 9.61
CA ARG A 141 7.02 12.75 10.80
C ARG A 141 6.40 12.09 12.02
N TYR A 142 6.87 10.87 12.35
CA TYR A 142 6.23 9.99 13.33
C TYR A 142 6.11 10.58 14.74
N HIS A 143 7.15 11.27 15.24
CA HIS A 143 7.11 11.84 16.59
C HIS A 143 6.08 12.96 16.72
N GLU A 144 5.97 13.81 15.71
CA GLU A 144 4.99 14.89 15.70
C GLU A 144 3.57 14.36 15.51
N ALA A 145 3.39 13.35 14.63
CA ALA A 145 2.11 12.68 14.48
C ALA A 145 1.65 12.04 15.80
N ARG A 146 2.57 11.37 16.52
CA ARG A 146 2.31 10.78 17.82
C ARG A 146 1.78 11.81 18.82
N GLU A 147 2.47 12.95 18.95
CA GLU A 147 2.07 14.02 19.87
C GLU A 147 0.65 14.53 19.60
N HIS A 148 0.29 14.72 18.33
CA HIS A 148 -1.05 15.17 17.96
C HIS A 148 -2.12 14.12 18.24
N TYR A 149 -1.87 12.82 17.98
CA TYR A 149 -2.81 11.76 18.34
C TYR A 149 -2.98 11.63 19.85
N GLU A 150 -1.88 11.66 20.63
CA GLU A 150 -1.93 11.58 22.08
C GLU A 150 -2.75 12.75 22.68
N ARG A 151 -2.58 13.98 22.16
CA ARG A 151 -3.38 15.13 22.56
C ARG A 151 -4.85 15.01 22.14
N ALA A 152 -5.14 14.43 20.98
CA ALA A 152 -6.51 14.14 20.59
C ALA A 152 -7.18 13.16 21.54
N LEU A 153 -6.45 12.11 21.99
CA LEU A 153 -6.94 11.12 22.96
C LEU A 153 -7.02 11.65 24.40
N GLN A 154 -6.32 12.74 24.73
CA GLN A 154 -6.55 13.45 26.00
C GLN A 154 -7.91 14.16 26.01
N ALA A 155 -8.33 14.72 24.86
CA ALA A 155 -9.63 15.39 24.72
C ALA A 155 -10.79 14.38 24.55
N ASP A 156 -10.56 13.31 23.78
CA ASP A 156 -11.52 12.22 23.54
C ASP A 156 -10.81 10.87 23.65
N PRO A 157 -10.84 10.22 24.83
CA PRO A 157 -10.13 8.96 25.10
C PRO A 157 -10.60 7.76 24.25
N ASP A 158 -11.77 7.82 23.64
CA ASP A 158 -12.34 6.74 22.83
C ASP A 158 -12.38 7.08 21.33
N HIS A 159 -11.69 8.14 20.90
CA HIS A 159 -11.64 8.55 19.49
C HIS A 159 -10.99 7.47 18.62
N ALA A 160 -11.82 6.76 17.88
CA ALA A 160 -11.41 5.56 17.13
C ALA A 160 -10.26 5.85 16.15
N GLU A 161 -10.36 6.92 15.33
CA GLU A 161 -9.34 7.25 14.33
C GLU A 161 -8.02 7.69 14.97
N ALA A 162 -8.06 8.36 16.13
CA ALA A 162 -6.85 8.72 16.85
C ALA A 162 -6.11 7.47 17.36
N HIS A 163 -6.86 6.48 17.86
CA HIS A 163 -6.30 5.18 18.22
C HIS A 163 -5.72 4.44 17.03
N GLN A 164 -6.41 4.41 15.88
CA GLN A 164 -5.92 3.76 14.66
C GLN A 164 -4.61 4.44 14.18
N GLY A 165 -4.59 5.77 14.14
CA GLY A 165 -3.43 6.53 13.73
C GLY A 165 -2.24 6.37 14.67
N LEU A 166 -2.48 6.41 16.00
CA LEU A 166 -1.44 6.19 16.99
C LEU A 166 -0.88 4.77 16.93
N GLY A 167 -1.75 3.77 16.73
CA GLY A 167 -1.33 2.39 16.50
C GLY A 167 -0.40 2.26 15.28
N ALA A 168 -0.71 2.95 14.18
CA ALA A 168 0.15 2.97 12.98
C ALA A 168 1.51 3.64 13.25
N VAL A 169 1.53 4.76 13.96
CA VAL A 169 2.77 5.44 14.38
C VAL A 169 3.64 4.55 15.25
N LEU A 170 3.06 3.91 16.26
CA LEU A 170 3.78 3.03 17.19
C LEU A 170 4.36 1.81 16.47
N ALA A 171 3.62 1.23 15.51
CA ALA A 171 4.12 0.14 14.68
C ALA A 171 5.34 0.56 13.84
N ASP A 172 5.32 1.77 13.26
CA ASP A 172 6.46 2.31 12.50
C ASP A 172 7.67 2.67 13.39
N LEU A 173 7.43 3.04 14.65
CA LEU A 173 8.45 3.28 15.67
C LEU A 173 8.99 1.99 16.31
N GLY A 174 8.36 0.82 16.04
CA GLY A 174 8.79 -0.48 16.54
C GLY A 174 8.11 -0.92 17.86
N ASP A 175 7.23 -0.12 18.42
CA ASP A 175 6.42 -0.48 19.59
C ASP A 175 5.21 -1.32 19.14
N ARG A 176 5.42 -2.63 19.05
CA ARG A 176 4.40 -3.58 18.55
C ARG A 176 3.26 -3.79 19.53
N ASP A 177 3.54 -3.78 20.84
CA ASP A 177 2.53 -4.03 21.86
C ASP A 177 1.63 -2.81 22.05
N GLY A 178 2.21 -1.61 22.12
CA GLY A 178 1.46 -0.36 22.10
C GLY A 178 0.60 -0.23 20.85
N ALA A 179 1.16 -0.56 19.67
CA ALA A 179 0.43 -0.54 18.41
C ALA A 179 -0.80 -1.45 18.44
N ARG A 180 -0.63 -2.71 18.94
CA ARG A 180 -1.73 -3.69 19.03
C ARG A 180 -2.85 -3.21 19.95
N GLU A 181 -2.51 -2.64 21.11
CA GLU A 181 -3.50 -2.12 22.04
C GLU A 181 -4.30 -0.97 21.43
N HIS A 182 -3.63 -0.01 20.79
CA HIS A 182 -4.28 1.10 20.13
C HIS A 182 -5.14 0.66 18.94
N PHE A 183 -4.68 -0.25 18.11
CA PHE A 183 -5.50 -0.83 17.03
C PHE A 183 -6.74 -1.55 17.58
N ARG A 184 -6.60 -2.33 18.66
CA ARG A 184 -7.74 -3.03 19.30
C ARG A 184 -8.81 -2.06 19.74
N ARG A 185 -8.45 -0.91 20.31
CA ARG A 185 -9.39 0.14 20.71
C ARG A 185 -9.98 0.85 19.49
N GLY A 186 -9.15 1.24 18.54
CA GLY A 186 -9.56 2.02 17.39
C GLY A 186 -10.43 1.24 16.37
N PHE A 187 -10.26 -0.08 16.27
CA PHE A 187 -11.09 -0.91 15.38
C PHE A 187 -12.28 -1.56 16.06
N ARG A 188 -12.46 -1.40 17.36
CA ARG A 188 -13.63 -1.93 18.08
C ARG A 188 -14.91 -1.33 17.54
N GLY A 189 -15.72 -2.15 16.82
CA GLY A 189 -16.92 -1.68 16.12
C GLY A 189 -16.66 -0.88 14.84
N HIS A 190 -15.39 -0.66 14.46
CA HIS A 190 -14.98 0.12 13.30
C HIS A 190 -14.07 -0.65 12.33
N ALA A 191 -14.03 -1.98 12.43
CA ALA A 191 -13.22 -2.82 11.54
C ALA A 191 -13.77 -2.91 10.10
N VAL A 192 -15.00 -2.47 9.86
CA VAL A 192 -15.65 -2.44 8.55
C VAL A 192 -16.02 -1.00 8.21
N SER A 193 -15.58 -0.54 7.04
CA SER A 193 -15.90 0.79 6.53
C SER A 193 -16.17 0.75 5.03
N THR A 194 -17.04 1.62 4.52
CA THR A 194 -17.33 1.73 3.08
C THR A 194 -16.82 3.07 2.57
N LEU A 195 -16.01 3.02 1.51
CA LEU A 195 -15.44 4.22 0.88
C LEU A 195 -16.50 4.93 0.02
N PRO A 196 -16.40 6.27 -0.13
CA PRO A 196 -17.28 7.02 -1.01
C PRO A 196 -17.22 6.51 -2.45
N TYR A 197 -18.38 6.39 -3.09
CA TYR A 197 -18.52 6.09 -4.51
C TYR A 197 -18.86 7.36 -5.28
N ARG A 198 -18.19 7.62 -6.40
CA ARG A 198 -18.32 8.85 -7.19
C ARG A 198 -18.69 8.61 -8.66
N GLY A 199 -19.10 7.41 -9.03
CA GLY A 199 -19.48 7.06 -10.39
C GLY A 199 -20.91 7.46 -10.76
N ASP A 200 -21.15 7.57 -12.06
CA ASP A 200 -22.47 7.88 -12.64
C ASP A 200 -23.30 6.60 -12.96
N LYS A 201 -22.67 5.42 -12.89
CA LYS A 201 -23.30 4.11 -13.17
C LYS A 201 -23.45 3.31 -11.89
N PRO A 202 -24.34 2.30 -11.85
CA PRO A 202 -24.39 1.40 -10.70
C PRO A 202 -23.02 0.80 -10.39
N PRO A 203 -22.55 0.88 -9.13
CA PRO A 203 -21.25 0.39 -8.73
C PRO A 203 -21.13 -1.13 -8.80
N ILE A 204 -19.89 -1.62 -8.87
CA ILE A 204 -19.57 -3.01 -8.53
C ILE A 204 -19.23 -3.03 -7.03
N PRO A 205 -20.08 -3.63 -6.16
CA PRO A 205 -19.77 -3.74 -4.75
C PRO A 205 -18.61 -4.72 -4.54
N LEU A 206 -17.54 -4.25 -3.89
CA LEU A 206 -16.31 -4.99 -3.65
C LEU A 206 -15.96 -4.98 -2.15
N LEU A 207 -15.63 -6.15 -1.62
CA LEU A 207 -15.10 -6.28 -0.27
C LEU A 207 -13.57 -6.38 -0.35
N GLN A 208 -12.88 -5.42 0.24
CA GLN A 208 -11.42 -5.41 0.32
C GLN A 208 -10.96 -5.87 1.72
N LEU A 209 -10.19 -6.93 1.79
CA LEU A 209 -9.58 -7.42 3.04
C LEU A 209 -8.19 -6.82 3.20
N VAL A 210 -7.93 -6.23 4.36
CA VAL A 210 -6.67 -5.57 4.70
C VAL A 210 -6.18 -5.97 6.09
N SER A 211 -4.87 -5.88 6.31
CA SER A 211 -4.22 -5.97 7.62
C SER A 211 -3.99 -4.57 8.20
N SER A 212 -4.17 -4.41 9.49
CA SER A 212 -3.86 -3.18 10.23
C SER A 212 -2.36 -2.90 10.30
N GLY A 213 -1.54 -3.94 10.35
CA GLY A 213 -0.08 -3.86 10.50
C GLY A 213 0.69 -3.53 9.22
N GLY A 214 0.02 -3.25 8.10
CA GLY A 214 0.64 -3.04 6.79
C GLY A 214 0.75 -4.31 5.97
N GLY A 215 1.71 -4.39 5.02
CA GLY A 215 1.84 -5.54 4.11
C GLY A 215 0.70 -5.68 3.12
N ASN A 216 -0.11 -4.63 2.95
CA ASN A 216 -1.21 -4.59 2.00
C ASN A 216 -0.75 -4.17 0.61
N ILE A 217 -1.43 -4.68 -0.42
CA ILE A 217 -1.28 -4.25 -1.82
C ILE A 217 -1.88 -2.85 -1.95
N PRO A 218 -1.14 -1.84 -2.44
CA PRO A 218 -1.69 -0.53 -2.73
C PRO A 218 -2.73 -0.62 -3.85
N SER A 219 -4.00 -0.48 -3.51
CA SER A 219 -5.12 -0.74 -4.43
C SER A 219 -5.68 0.50 -5.11
N SER A 220 -5.31 1.70 -4.67
CA SER A 220 -5.84 2.98 -5.18
C SER A 220 -5.65 3.21 -6.68
N LEU A 221 -4.66 2.55 -7.30
CA LEU A 221 -4.40 2.66 -8.73
C LEU A 221 -5.41 1.89 -9.61
N PHE A 222 -6.10 0.90 -9.07
CA PHE A 222 -7.00 0.03 -9.83
C PHE A 222 -8.38 -0.18 -9.16
N LEU A 223 -8.57 0.16 -7.88
CA LEU A 223 -9.88 0.27 -7.25
C LEU A 223 -10.43 1.68 -7.46
N ASP A 224 -10.83 1.96 -8.70
CA ASP A 224 -11.41 3.24 -9.11
C ASP A 224 -12.79 3.42 -8.44
N ASP A 225 -12.95 4.48 -7.68
CA ASP A 225 -14.18 4.84 -6.95
C ASP A 225 -15.33 5.35 -7.85
N THR A 226 -15.09 5.45 -9.16
CA THR A 226 -16.15 5.64 -10.17
C THR A 226 -16.68 4.33 -10.73
N CYS A 227 -16.06 3.21 -10.34
CA CYS A 227 -16.42 1.88 -10.79
C CYS A 227 -16.80 0.95 -9.63
N PHE A 228 -16.07 0.99 -8.53
CA PHE A 228 -16.25 0.11 -7.38
C PHE A 228 -16.80 0.85 -6.17
N LEU A 229 -17.83 0.28 -5.53
CA LEU A 229 -18.19 0.61 -4.16
C LEU A 229 -17.39 -0.31 -3.24
N THR A 230 -16.29 0.21 -2.70
CA THR A 230 -15.34 -0.57 -1.91
C THR A 230 -15.68 -0.52 -0.43
N SER A 231 -15.99 -1.68 0.15
CA SER A 231 -16.05 -1.85 1.60
C SER A 231 -14.76 -2.49 2.09
N VAL A 232 -14.08 -1.85 3.02
CA VAL A 232 -12.81 -2.29 3.60
C VAL A 232 -13.07 -3.02 4.90
N VAL A 233 -12.42 -4.18 5.07
CA VAL A 233 -12.46 -4.97 6.31
C VAL A 233 -11.03 -5.11 6.84
N VAL A 234 -10.79 -4.59 8.03
CA VAL A 234 -9.54 -4.80 8.76
C VAL A 234 -9.63 -6.14 9.47
N THR A 235 -9.04 -7.16 8.87
CA THR A 235 -9.29 -8.56 9.21
C THR A 235 -8.84 -8.95 10.61
N ASP A 236 -7.76 -8.35 11.09
CA ASP A 236 -7.21 -8.59 12.44
C ASP A 236 -8.19 -8.26 13.57
N TYR A 237 -9.12 -7.34 13.33
CA TYR A 237 -10.04 -6.79 14.32
C TYR A 237 -11.53 -6.96 13.93
N TYR A 238 -11.80 -7.68 12.84
CA TYR A 238 -13.16 -7.94 12.41
C TYR A 238 -13.86 -8.91 13.36
N ASP A 239 -15.02 -8.48 13.85
CA ASP A 239 -15.92 -9.31 14.63
C ASP A 239 -16.98 -9.96 13.70
N SER A 240 -17.00 -11.29 13.67
CA SER A 240 -17.93 -12.08 12.85
C SER A 240 -19.40 -11.89 13.21
N SER A 241 -19.73 -11.29 14.35
CA SER A 241 -21.09 -10.86 14.69
C SER A 241 -21.56 -9.66 13.86
N THR A 242 -20.63 -8.89 13.29
CA THR A 242 -20.95 -7.78 12.39
C THR A 242 -21.18 -8.31 10.97
N PRO A 243 -22.37 -8.07 10.35
CA PRO A 243 -22.62 -8.52 8.99
C PRO A 243 -21.70 -7.80 7.99
N LEU A 244 -21.16 -8.54 7.04
CA LEU A 244 -20.41 -7.95 5.94
C LEU A 244 -21.33 -7.18 5.00
N PRO A 245 -20.90 -6.01 4.49
CA PRO A 245 -21.64 -5.29 3.44
C PRO A 245 -21.88 -6.19 2.22
N PRO A 246 -22.97 -5.96 1.46
CA PRO A 246 -23.21 -6.66 0.21
C PRO A 246 -22.03 -6.49 -0.76
N HIS A 247 -21.60 -7.59 -1.37
CA HIS A 247 -20.44 -7.59 -2.28
C HIS A 247 -20.60 -8.66 -3.38
N GLN A 248 -20.01 -8.40 -4.54
CA GLN A 248 -19.98 -9.30 -5.70
C GLN A 248 -18.60 -9.88 -5.94
N LEU A 249 -17.58 -9.36 -5.26
CA LEU A 249 -16.19 -9.73 -5.39
C LEU A 249 -15.49 -9.49 -4.06
N ILE A 250 -14.58 -10.38 -3.68
CA ILE A 250 -13.65 -10.17 -2.57
C ILE A 250 -12.25 -9.98 -3.14
N PHE A 251 -11.58 -8.89 -2.76
CA PHE A 251 -10.17 -8.66 -3.03
C PHE A 251 -9.37 -8.75 -1.74
N ASN A 252 -8.59 -9.81 -1.58
CA ASN A 252 -7.63 -9.90 -0.50
C ASN A 252 -6.41 -9.04 -0.85
N ALA A 253 -6.33 -7.86 -0.25
CA ALA A 253 -5.20 -6.95 -0.41
C ALA A 253 -4.04 -7.27 0.55
N ILE A 254 -4.19 -8.20 1.48
CA ILE A 254 -3.09 -8.63 2.36
C ILE A 254 -2.12 -9.46 1.52
N GLY A 255 -0.93 -8.93 1.28
CA GLY A 255 0.04 -9.55 0.36
C GLY A 255 1.29 -10.10 1.02
N ASP A 256 1.63 -9.69 2.25
CA ASP A 256 2.86 -10.09 2.95
C ASP A 256 2.62 -11.24 3.92
N ALA A 257 3.06 -12.43 3.52
CA ALA A 257 2.91 -13.64 4.33
C ALA A 257 3.79 -13.64 5.60
N ASP A 258 4.96 -13.01 5.55
CA ASP A 258 5.90 -12.99 6.68
C ASP A 258 5.45 -11.99 7.77
N LEU A 259 4.75 -10.91 7.38
CA LEU A 259 4.31 -9.86 8.30
C LEU A 259 2.88 -10.08 8.80
N CYS A 260 2.00 -10.63 7.96
CA CYS A 260 0.55 -10.56 8.14
C CYS A 260 -0.11 -11.94 8.40
N GLY A 261 0.62 -12.93 8.95
CA GLY A 261 0.09 -14.26 9.22
C GLY A 261 -1.28 -14.26 9.91
N PRO A 262 -1.44 -13.61 11.09
CA PRO A 262 -2.72 -13.56 11.80
C PRO A 262 -3.85 -12.91 10.99
N ALA A 263 -3.56 -11.85 10.21
CA ALA A 263 -4.54 -11.19 9.34
C ALA A 263 -4.98 -12.09 8.19
N LEU A 264 -4.06 -12.85 7.58
CA LEU A 264 -4.36 -13.83 6.53
C LEU A 264 -5.18 -15.01 7.05
N GLU A 265 -4.91 -15.47 8.28
CA GLU A 265 -5.75 -16.49 8.95
C GLU A 265 -7.16 -15.97 9.19
N ALA A 266 -7.31 -14.72 9.66
CA ALA A 266 -8.61 -14.08 9.85
C ALA A 266 -9.33 -13.91 8.49
N ALA A 267 -8.62 -13.44 7.45
CA ALA A 267 -9.15 -13.36 6.10
C ALA A 267 -9.64 -14.72 5.58
N THR A 268 -8.89 -15.81 5.86
CA THR A 268 -9.29 -17.17 5.49
C THR A 268 -10.63 -17.56 6.14
N ARG A 269 -10.84 -17.20 7.41
CA ARG A 269 -12.11 -17.44 8.10
C ARG A 269 -13.25 -16.63 7.48
N ILE A 270 -13.00 -15.37 7.14
CA ILE A 270 -13.99 -14.48 6.50
C ILE A 270 -14.45 -15.06 5.16
N ILE A 271 -13.55 -15.56 4.33
CA ILE A 271 -13.91 -16.09 3.00
C ILE A 271 -14.44 -17.52 3.02
N ALA A 272 -14.41 -18.24 4.14
CA ALA A 272 -14.80 -19.65 4.20
C ALA A 272 -16.24 -19.93 3.73
N GLY A 273 -17.15 -18.96 3.86
CA GLY A 273 -18.53 -19.01 3.38
C GLY A 273 -18.80 -18.20 2.10
N ALA A 274 -17.76 -17.66 1.46
CA ALA A 274 -17.94 -16.79 0.31
C ALA A 274 -18.51 -17.54 -0.90
N LYS A 275 -19.57 -16.95 -1.49
CA LYS A 275 -20.21 -17.44 -2.72
C LYS A 275 -19.81 -16.61 -3.95
N VAL A 276 -18.89 -15.68 -3.77
CA VAL A 276 -18.39 -14.77 -4.80
C VAL A 276 -16.92 -15.04 -5.07
N PRO A 277 -16.38 -14.65 -6.22
CA PRO A 277 -14.96 -14.82 -6.52
C PRO A 277 -14.08 -14.12 -5.48
N VAL A 278 -12.97 -14.77 -5.12
CA VAL A 278 -11.93 -14.23 -4.25
C VAL A 278 -10.67 -14.03 -5.07
N ILE A 279 -10.18 -12.80 -5.12
CA ILE A 279 -8.91 -12.45 -5.74
C ILE A 279 -7.81 -12.59 -4.70
N ASN A 280 -6.75 -13.31 -5.02
CA ASN A 280 -5.64 -13.65 -4.13
C ASN A 280 -6.12 -14.36 -2.86
N ASP A 281 -6.53 -15.62 -2.99
CA ASP A 281 -6.91 -16.46 -1.84
C ASP A 281 -5.86 -16.32 -0.71
N PRO A 282 -6.27 -15.94 0.52
CA PRO A 282 -5.35 -15.77 1.65
C PRO A 282 -4.47 -16.99 1.91
N ARG A 283 -4.98 -18.21 1.68
CA ARG A 283 -4.22 -19.47 1.84
C ARG A 283 -3.09 -19.59 0.81
N ALA A 284 -3.29 -19.08 -0.40
CA ALA A 284 -2.24 -19.03 -1.41
C ALA A 284 -1.19 -17.97 -1.07
N VAL A 285 -1.62 -16.80 -0.55
CA VAL A 285 -0.71 -15.74 -0.08
C VAL A 285 0.14 -16.23 1.08
N MET A 286 -0.41 -16.90 2.08
CA MET A 286 0.35 -17.45 3.22
C MET A 286 1.54 -18.34 2.80
N ARG A 287 1.46 -18.96 1.63
CA ARG A 287 2.56 -19.78 1.09
C ARG A 287 3.66 -18.99 0.38
N THR A 288 3.55 -17.66 0.31
CA THR A 288 4.54 -16.80 -0.36
C THR A 288 5.56 -16.18 0.59
N GLY A 289 5.62 -16.60 1.85
CA GLY A 289 6.69 -16.23 2.78
C GLY A 289 8.07 -16.58 2.24
N ARG A 290 9.09 -15.81 2.58
CA ARG A 290 10.43 -15.87 1.94
C ARG A 290 11.04 -17.27 2.00
N ILE A 291 11.00 -17.92 3.17
CA ILE A 291 11.58 -19.27 3.35
C ILE A 291 10.77 -20.28 2.56
N GLY A 292 9.48 -20.43 2.85
CA GLY A 292 8.63 -21.44 2.21
C GLY A 292 8.50 -21.24 0.70
N ASN A 293 8.58 -20.01 0.21
CA ASN A 293 8.50 -19.75 -1.22
C ASN A 293 9.80 -20.15 -1.95
N ALA A 294 10.96 -19.92 -1.34
CA ALA A 294 12.24 -20.36 -1.88
C ALA A 294 12.28 -21.90 -1.98
N GLU A 295 11.84 -22.61 -0.94
CA GLU A 295 11.73 -24.06 -0.92
C GLU A 295 10.74 -24.60 -1.96
N ARG A 296 9.55 -24.01 -2.04
CA ARG A 296 8.48 -24.44 -2.96
C ARG A 296 8.83 -24.24 -4.43
N LEU A 297 9.55 -23.18 -4.76
CA LEU A 297 9.95 -22.86 -6.12
C LEU A 297 11.30 -23.51 -6.50
N HIS A 298 11.99 -24.12 -5.53
CA HIS A 298 13.17 -24.94 -5.78
C HIS A 298 12.81 -26.15 -6.65
N GLY A 299 13.63 -26.44 -7.64
CA GLY A 299 13.40 -27.59 -8.54
C GLY A 299 12.53 -27.25 -9.76
N ILE A 300 12.02 -26.03 -9.91
CA ILE A 300 11.46 -25.57 -11.19
C ILE A 300 12.62 -25.42 -12.19
N GLU A 301 12.50 -26.08 -13.35
CA GLU A 301 13.52 -26.02 -14.40
C GLU A 301 13.81 -24.57 -14.81
N GLY A 302 15.10 -24.22 -14.84
CA GLY A 302 15.56 -22.86 -15.17
C GLY A 302 15.34 -21.82 -14.07
N VAL A 303 15.05 -22.26 -12.82
CA VAL A 303 14.94 -21.38 -11.64
C VAL A 303 15.99 -21.75 -10.60
N ARG A 304 16.74 -20.76 -10.14
CA ARG A 304 17.63 -20.85 -8.99
C ARG A 304 17.07 -20.01 -7.86
N THR A 305 16.72 -20.67 -6.74
CA THR A 305 16.26 -20.01 -5.52
C THR A 305 17.39 -19.92 -4.51
N ALA A 306 17.48 -18.82 -3.77
CA ALA A 306 18.44 -18.64 -2.70
C ALA A 306 18.07 -19.52 -1.49
N ARG A 307 18.98 -20.35 -0.98
CA ARG A 307 18.81 -20.96 0.33
C ARG A 307 18.54 -19.87 1.36
N THR A 308 17.48 -20.02 2.14
CA THR A 308 17.07 -19.01 3.12
C THR A 308 16.67 -19.71 4.42
N GLN A 309 17.29 -19.31 5.55
CA GLN A 309 16.97 -19.86 6.87
C GLN A 309 16.95 -18.75 7.92
N ALA A 310 16.03 -18.86 8.88
CA ALA A 310 16.05 -18.05 10.08
C ALA A 310 17.09 -18.62 11.08
N ILE A 311 17.96 -17.76 11.59
CA ILE A 311 19.01 -18.11 12.53
C ILE A 311 19.06 -17.04 13.61
N ALA A 312 19.16 -17.45 14.87
CA ALA A 312 19.28 -16.53 16.00
C ALA A 312 20.45 -15.54 15.78
N ARG A 313 20.16 -14.25 15.89
CA ARG A 313 21.16 -13.18 15.70
C ARG A 313 22.38 -13.37 16.60
N GLU A 314 22.15 -13.73 17.86
CA GLU A 314 23.23 -13.97 18.82
C GLU A 314 24.16 -15.12 18.40
N ALA A 315 23.58 -16.18 17.81
CA ALA A 315 24.38 -17.29 17.28
C ALA A 315 25.22 -16.88 16.06
N LEU A 316 24.70 -16.01 15.19
CA LEU A 316 25.44 -15.45 14.05
C LEU A 316 26.54 -14.48 14.51
N ALA A 317 26.28 -13.67 15.52
CA ALA A 317 27.24 -12.71 16.08
C ALA A 317 28.31 -13.39 16.97
N GLY A 318 28.09 -14.61 17.42
CA GLY A 318 29.01 -15.38 18.25
C GLY A 318 30.23 -15.92 17.48
N ALA A 319 31.25 -16.36 18.21
CA ALA A 319 32.49 -16.90 17.64
C ALA A 319 32.29 -18.12 16.73
N ASP A 320 31.30 -18.94 17.01
CA ASP A 320 30.92 -20.14 16.24
C ASP A 320 30.02 -19.84 15.03
N GLY A 321 29.60 -18.59 14.81
CA GLY A 321 28.69 -18.21 13.73
C GLY A 321 29.11 -18.71 12.35
N PRO A 322 30.37 -18.54 11.92
CA PRO A 322 30.82 -19.05 10.61
C PRO A 322 30.72 -20.58 10.50
N ARG A 323 31.02 -21.31 11.57
CA ARG A 323 30.89 -22.78 11.60
C ARG A 323 29.44 -23.18 11.51
N LEU A 324 28.55 -22.54 12.25
CA LEU A 324 27.11 -22.79 12.21
C LEU A 324 26.54 -22.60 10.80
N LEU A 325 26.96 -21.53 10.10
CA LEU A 325 26.54 -21.27 8.72
C LEU A 325 27.02 -22.37 7.77
N ALA A 326 28.29 -22.80 7.89
CA ALA A 326 28.83 -23.88 7.08
C ALA A 326 28.11 -25.22 7.32
N GLU A 327 27.81 -25.58 8.56
CA GLU A 327 27.03 -26.77 8.93
C GLU A 327 25.61 -26.72 8.35
N ARG A 328 25.03 -25.51 8.17
CA ARG A 328 23.73 -25.30 7.53
C ARG A 328 23.84 -25.14 6.01
N GLY A 329 25.02 -25.33 5.44
CA GLY A 329 25.27 -25.34 4.00
C GLY A 329 25.37 -23.94 3.37
N PHE A 330 25.61 -22.89 4.15
CA PHE A 330 25.90 -21.56 3.61
C PHE A 330 27.38 -21.40 3.34
N ALA A 331 27.69 -20.67 2.26
CA ALA A 331 29.02 -20.21 1.90
C ALA A 331 29.04 -18.67 1.81
N PHE A 332 30.21 -18.07 1.98
CA PHE A 332 30.40 -16.65 1.72
C PHE A 332 30.68 -16.39 0.23
N PRO A 333 30.22 -15.26 -0.32
CA PRO A 333 29.43 -14.22 0.33
C PRO A 333 27.98 -14.67 0.58
N LEU A 334 27.34 -14.13 1.61
CA LEU A 334 25.93 -14.35 1.91
C LEU A 334 25.25 -13.06 2.37
N LEU A 335 23.92 -13.07 2.42
CA LEU A 335 23.14 -11.91 2.84
C LEU A 335 22.53 -12.15 4.22
N LEU A 336 22.54 -11.13 5.08
CA LEU A 336 21.77 -11.11 6.33
C LEU A 336 20.67 -10.07 6.25
N ARG A 337 19.48 -10.43 6.74
CA ARG A 337 18.32 -9.56 6.73
C ARG A 337 17.49 -9.70 7.99
N SER A 338 17.08 -8.58 8.58
CA SER A 338 16.06 -8.58 9.64
C SER A 338 14.67 -8.81 9.03
N PRO A 339 13.85 -9.74 9.57
CA PRO A 339 12.47 -9.93 9.17
C PRO A 339 11.61 -8.67 9.36
N GLY A 340 10.56 -8.49 8.55
CA GLY A 340 9.59 -7.40 8.65
C GLY A 340 10.06 -6.05 8.13
N TYR A 341 11.25 -5.95 7.52
CA TYR A 341 11.75 -4.72 6.89
C TYR A 341 11.69 -4.82 5.36
N HIS A 342 11.34 -3.69 4.71
CA HIS A 342 11.25 -3.55 3.27
C HIS A 342 12.26 -2.52 2.72
N THR A 343 12.33 -2.39 1.38
CA THR A 343 13.17 -1.41 0.68
C THR A 343 14.68 -1.53 1.00
N GLY A 344 15.13 -2.75 1.31
CA GLY A 344 16.55 -3.02 1.59
C GLY A 344 17.08 -2.46 2.92
N ARG A 345 16.21 -2.01 3.85
CA ARG A 345 16.63 -1.65 5.22
C ARG A 345 16.97 -2.91 6.00
N ASN A 346 17.99 -2.80 6.87
CA ASN A 346 18.48 -3.90 7.70
C ASN A 346 18.79 -5.16 6.86
N PHE A 347 19.47 -4.94 5.74
CA PHE A 347 19.84 -5.93 4.74
C PHE A 347 21.27 -5.66 4.28
N VAL A 348 22.17 -6.57 4.58
CA VAL A 348 23.63 -6.43 4.40
C VAL A 348 24.21 -7.64 3.67
N LEU A 349 25.27 -7.41 2.89
CA LEU A 349 26.12 -8.44 2.32
C LEU A 349 27.28 -8.70 3.30
N VAL A 350 27.59 -9.96 3.52
CA VAL A 350 28.74 -10.42 4.32
C VAL A 350 29.69 -11.15 3.38
N GLU A 351 30.82 -10.54 3.09
CA GLU A 351 31.78 -11.03 2.12
C GLU A 351 32.58 -12.24 2.66
N GLY A 352 32.82 -12.29 3.97
CA GLY A 352 33.62 -13.33 4.59
C GLY A 352 33.35 -13.55 6.07
N ALA A 353 33.84 -14.67 6.60
CA ALA A 353 33.63 -15.10 7.98
C ALA A 353 34.05 -14.04 9.02
N ALA A 354 35.11 -13.28 8.74
CA ALA A 354 35.63 -12.26 9.65
C ALA A 354 34.65 -11.08 9.87
N GLU A 355 33.77 -10.83 8.93
CA GLU A 355 32.81 -9.71 8.98
C GLU A 355 31.48 -10.09 9.64
N LEU A 356 31.21 -11.40 9.79
CA LEU A 356 29.89 -11.90 10.16
C LEU A 356 29.36 -11.31 11.48
N SER A 357 30.18 -11.32 12.53
CA SER A 357 29.78 -10.82 13.84
C SER A 357 29.45 -9.31 13.80
N ALA A 358 30.32 -8.52 13.16
CA ALA A 358 30.13 -7.08 13.02
C ALA A 358 28.91 -6.73 12.16
N ALA A 359 28.59 -7.56 11.16
CA ALA A 359 27.41 -7.39 10.30
C ALA A 359 26.10 -7.80 11.00
N ALA A 360 26.10 -8.87 11.80
CA ALA A 360 24.91 -9.39 12.46
C ALA A 360 24.49 -8.58 13.70
N ALA A 361 25.45 -8.17 14.54
CA ALA A 361 25.20 -7.53 15.83
C ALA A 361 24.30 -6.28 15.77
N PRO A 362 24.46 -5.34 14.81
CA PRO A 362 23.63 -4.13 14.77
C PRO A 362 22.24 -4.36 14.15
N LEU A 363 21.96 -5.52 13.55
CA LEU A 363 20.69 -5.77 12.91
C LEU A 363 19.59 -6.03 13.97
N PRO A 364 18.41 -5.39 13.83
CA PRO A 364 17.31 -5.59 14.77
C PRO A 364 16.63 -6.95 14.60
N GLY A 365 16.09 -7.47 15.68
CA GLY A 365 15.35 -8.74 15.74
C GLY A 365 16.09 -9.81 16.54
N GLU A 366 15.37 -10.80 17.02
CA GLU A 366 15.93 -11.99 17.69
C GLU A 366 16.55 -12.94 16.66
N ASP A 367 15.84 -13.15 15.55
CA ASP A 367 16.30 -13.94 14.41
C ASP A 367 16.65 -13.06 13.21
N LEU A 368 17.64 -13.49 12.44
CA LEU A 368 17.98 -12.94 11.12
C LEU A 368 17.75 -14.00 10.06
N LEU A 369 17.38 -13.58 8.86
CA LEU A 369 17.41 -14.45 7.68
C LEU A 369 18.83 -14.47 7.13
N ALA A 370 19.48 -15.63 7.14
CA ALA A 370 20.65 -15.93 6.34
C ALA A 370 20.18 -16.36 4.95
N ILE A 371 20.67 -15.70 3.91
CA ILE A 371 20.23 -15.86 2.52
C ILE A 371 21.45 -16.07 1.64
N GLU A 372 21.46 -17.12 0.83
CA GLU A 372 22.49 -17.37 -0.18
C GLU A 372 22.55 -16.19 -1.16
N TYR A 373 23.76 -15.72 -1.45
CA TYR A 373 23.97 -14.66 -2.41
C TYR A 373 23.89 -15.20 -3.83
N LEU A 374 22.88 -14.79 -4.60
CA LEU A 374 22.76 -15.06 -6.02
C LEU A 374 23.35 -13.88 -6.80
N ASP A 375 24.48 -14.10 -7.44
CA ASP A 375 25.16 -13.04 -8.22
C ASP A 375 24.46 -12.82 -9.57
N ALA A 376 23.83 -11.65 -9.72
CA ALA A 376 23.16 -11.22 -10.95
C ALA A 376 23.98 -10.20 -11.77
N ARG A 377 25.28 -10.15 -11.56
CA ARG A 377 26.17 -9.31 -12.36
C ARG A 377 26.38 -9.94 -13.74
N ALA A 378 26.21 -9.11 -14.76
CA ALA A 378 26.56 -9.47 -16.13
C ALA A 378 28.06 -9.24 -16.41
N ASN A 379 28.48 -9.53 -17.63
CA ASN A 379 29.89 -9.42 -18.05
C ASN A 379 30.47 -8.00 -17.93
N ASP A 380 29.63 -6.98 -17.87
CA ASP A 380 30.02 -5.58 -17.64
C ASP A 380 30.19 -5.22 -16.15
N GLY A 381 30.04 -6.20 -15.26
CA GLY A 381 30.11 -6.06 -13.81
C GLY A 381 28.87 -5.42 -13.17
N SER A 382 27.87 -5.00 -13.95
CA SER A 382 26.64 -4.39 -13.43
C SER A 382 25.61 -5.46 -13.05
N ALA A 383 25.03 -5.34 -11.88
CA ALA A 383 23.92 -6.18 -11.45
C ALA A 383 22.60 -5.72 -12.10
N ARG A 384 21.82 -6.69 -12.58
CA ARG A 384 20.52 -6.48 -13.22
C ARG A 384 19.41 -7.12 -12.42
N LYS A 385 18.40 -6.32 -12.09
CA LYS A 385 17.21 -6.79 -11.40
C LYS A 385 15.96 -6.45 -12.20
N PHE A 386 15.29 -7.47 -12.67
CA PHE A 386 14.04 -7.39 -13.39
C PHE A 386 12.87 -7.48 -12.42
N ARG A 387 11.79 -6.73 -12.70
CA ARG A 387 10.49 -6.89 -12.07
C ARG A 387 9.41 -7.14 -13.11
N VAL A 388 8.68 -8.24 -12.91
CA VAL A 388 7.52 -8.63 -13.73
C VAL A 388 6.33 -8.84 -12.82
N MET A 389 5.17 -8.28 -13.20
CA MET A 389 3.90 -8.60 -12.56
C MET A 389 3.24 -9.79 -13.26
N MET A 390 2.55 -10.58 -12.47
CA MET A 390 1.73 -11.72 -12.87
C MET A 390 0.28 -11.38 -12.54
N ILE A 391 -0.51 -11.02 -13.55
CA ILE A 391 -1.90 -10.58 -13.37
C ILE A 391 -2.79 -11.43 -14.28
N ASP A 392 -3.79 -12.10 -13.70
CA ASP A 392 -4.77 -12.91 -14.43
C ASP A 392 -4.12 -13.91 -15.41
N GLY A 393 -3.06 -14.57 -14.98
CA GLY A 393 -2.34 -15.55 -15.79
C GLY A 393 -1.41 -14.97 -16.85
N LYS A 394 -1.20 -13.64 -16.91
CA LYS A 394 -0.33 -12.97 -17.89
C LYS A 394 0.83 -12.25 -17.20
N LEU A 395 1.90 -12.02 -17.96
CA LEU A 395 3.12 -11.36 -17.50
C LEU A 395 3.15 -9.91 -17.99
N TYR A 396 3.48 -8.98 -17.08
CA TYR A 396 3.56 -7.54 -17.36
C TYR A 396 4.90 -7.01 -16.82
N PRO A 397 5.79 -6.47 -17.68
CA PRO A 397 7.05 -5.90 -17.21
C PRO A 397 6.79 -4.59 -16.47
N LEU A 398 7.52 -4.35 -15.37
CA LEU A 398 7.43 -3.09 -14.64
C LEU A 398 8.70 -2.27 -14.67
N HIS A 399 9.85 -2.91 -14.51
CA HIS A 399 11.15 -2.25 -14.59
C HIS A 399 12.32 -3.23 -14.69
N LEU A 400 13.43 -2.74 -15.23
CA LEU A 400 14.76 -3.29 -15.12
C LEU A 400 15.65 -2.27 -14.41
N ALA A 401 16.12 -2.60 -13.22
CA ALA A 401 17.06 -1.78 -12.48
C ALA A 401 18.50 -2.29 -12.73
N ILE A 402 19.42 -1.39 -13.07
CA ILE A 402 20.82 -1.70 -13.33
C ILE A 402 21.69 -0.87 -12.38
N SER A 403 22.65 -1.50 -11.71
CA SER A 403 23.54 -0.83 -10.76
C SER A 403 24.92 -1.49 -10.69
N GLN A 404 25.95 -0.71 -10.40
CA GLN A 404 27.28 -1.23 -10.07
C GLN A 404 27.31 -1.88 -8.68
N ASN A 405 26.29 -1.61 -7.85
CA ASN A 405 26.18 -2.17 -6.51
C ASN A 405 25.39 -3.48 -6.53
N TRP A 406 25.76 -4.44 -5.69
CA TRP A 406 25.03 -5.70 -5.50
C TRP A 406 23.59 -5.48 -5.04
N LYS A 407 23.34 -4.45 -4.22
CA LYS A 407 22.03 -4.09 -3.68
C LYS A 407 21.28 -3.23 -4.68
N VAL A 408 20.64 -3.88 -5.63
CA VAL A 408 19.89 -3.19 -6.67
C VAL A 408 18.50 -2.80 -6.17
N HIS A 409 18.28 -1.50 -6.01
CA HIS A 409 16.93 -0.94 -5.77
C HIS A 409 16.66 0.14 -6.81
N TYR A 410 15.49 0.11 -7.46
CA TYR A 410 15.20 0.96 -8.64
C TYR A 410 15.50 2.44 -8.40
N PHE A 411 15.03 2.99 -7.27
CA PHE A 411 15.18 4.42 -6.96
C PHE A 411 16.59 4.85 -6.53
N THR A 412 17.45 3.92 -6.20
CA THR A 412 18.85 4.18 -5.79
C THR A 412 19.88 3.63 -6.77
N SER A 413 19.40 3.05 -7.89
CA SER A 413 20.23 2.54 -8.97
C SER A 413 20.67 3.64 -9.92
N ASP A 414 21.58 3.32 -10.85
CA ASP A 414 22.19 4.28 -11.77
C ASP A 414 21.26 4.69 -12.93
N MET A 415 19.97 4.33 -12.88
CA MET A 415 19.01 4.55 -13.96
C MET A 415 18.79 6.02 -14.31
N ALA A 416 18.81 6.93 -13.32
CA ALA A 416 18.62 8.36 -13.54
C ALA A 416 19.77 9.00 -14.33
N ASP A 417 21.00 8.53 -14.10
CA ASP A 417 22.23 9.15 -14.60
C ASP A 417 22.73 8.52 -15.90
N ARG A 418 22.26 7.29 -16.26
CA ARG A 418 22.76 6.54 -17.41
C ARG A 418 21.67 6.30 -18.47
N PRO A 419 21.71 7.05 -19.59
CA PRO A 419 20.78 6.84 -20.72
C PRO A 419 20.83 5.43 -21.31
N THR A 420 21.99 4.78 -21.30
CA THR A 420 22.17 3.41 -21.80
C THR A 420 21.37 2.39 -20.98
N HIS A 421 21.33 2.55 -19.64
CA HIS A 421 20.52 1.69 -18.76
C HIS A 421 19.02 1.88 -19.03
N ARG A 422 18.58 3.12 -19.25
CA ARG A 422 17.18 3.40 -19.63
C ARG A 422 16.81 2.81 -20.98
N ALA A 423 17.73 2.84 -21.94
CA ALA A 423 17.50 2.21 -23.26
C ALA A 423 17.40 0.67 -23.17
N GLU A 424 18.17 0.05 -22.26
CA GLU A 424 18.07 -1.38 -21.98
C GLU A 424 16.74 -1.72 -21.28
N GLU A 425 16.33 -0.93 -20.31
CA GLU A 425 15.01 -1.07 -19.66
C GLU A 425 13.88 -0.90 -20.68
N ALA A 426 13.94 0.11 -21.58
CA ALA A 426 12.91 0.34 -22.59
C ALA A 426 12.71 -0.89 -23.50
N LYS A 427 13.78 -1.57 -23.90
CA LYS A 427 13.69 -2.82 -24.66
C LYS A 427 13.00 -3.93 -23.88
N PHE A 428 13.33 -4.06 -22.58
CA PHE A 428 12.69 -5.04 -21.72
C PHE A 428 11.20 -4.78 -21.52
N LEU A 429 10.80 -3.50 -21.39
CA LEU A 429 9.39 -3.11 -21.26
C LEU A 429 8.60 -3.35 -22.55
N ASP A 430 9.23 -3.23 -23.71
CA ASP A 430 8.63 -3.42 -25.02
C ASP A 430 8.45 -4.91 -25.37
N ASP A 431 9.51 -5.72 -25.17
CA ASP A 431 9.50 -7.13 -25.55
C ASP A 431 10.23 -8.03 -24.52
N ILE A 432 9.47 -8.52 -23.53
CA ILE A 432 9.99 -9.42 -22.50
C ILE A 432 10.61 -10.69 -23.12
N PRO A 433 9.93 -11.42 -24.04
CA PRO A 433 10.47 -12.63 -24.64
C PRO A 433 11.80 -12.44 -25.36
N ALA A 434 11.95 -11.34 -26.11
CA ALA A 434 13.17 -11.04 -26.83
C ALA A 434 14.35 -10.76 -25.88
N VAL A 435 14.10 -10.12 -24.74
CA VAL A 435 15.15 -9.78 -23.75
C VAL A 435 15.49 -10.95 -22.86
N LEU A 436 14.50 -11.68 -22.34
CA LEU A 436 14.73 -12.76 -21.36
C LEU A 436 15.04 -14.12 -22.01
N GLY A 437 14.56 -14.35 -23.21
CA GLY A 437 14.69 -15.61 -23.92
C GLY A 437 13.71 -16.69 -23.45
N ALA A 438 13.62 -17.76 -24.22
CA ALA A 438 12.60 -18.82 -24.05
C ALA A 438 12.74 -19.58 -22.71
N LYS A 439 13.96 -19.76 -22.19
CA LYS A 439 14.22 -20.45 -20.93
C LYS A 439 13.61 -19.70 -19.75
N ALA A 440 13.93 -18.42 -19.60
CA ALA A 440 13.40 -17.57 -18.53
C ALA A 440 11.89 -17.37 -18.65
N MET A 441 11.34 -17.28 -19.87
CA MET A 441 9.89 -17.17 -20.09
C MET A 441 9.14 -18.43 -19.62
N ARG A 442 9.70 -19.64 -19.87
CA ARG A 442 9.13 -20.89 -19.34
C ARG A 442 9.19 -20.92 -17.81
N ALA A 443 10.32 -20.51 -17.23
CA ALA A 443 10.52 -20.43 -15.78
C ALA A 443 9.51 -19.47 -15.12
N LEU A 444 9.32 -18.25 -15.67
CA LEU A 444 8.31 -17.30 -15.20
C LEU A 444 6.89 -17.87 -15.23
N SER A 445 6.52 -18.55 -16.33
CA SER A 445 5.21 -19.19 -16.45
C SER A 445 5.02 -20.35 -15.44
N ALA A 446 6.08 -21.09 -15.14
CA ALA A 446 6.04 -22.14 -14.14
C ALA A 446 5.91 -21.58 -12.71
N ILE A 447 6.65 -20.51 -12.40
CA ILE A 447 6.53 -19.78 -11.12
C ILE A 447 5.11 -19.26 -10.95
N GLN A 448 4.53 -18.61 -11.96
CA GLN A 448 3.17 -18.09 -11.91
C GLN A 448 2.14 -19.17 -11.54
N ARG A 449 2.21 -20.32 -12.22
CA ARG A 449 1.34 -21.47 -11.89
C ARG A 449 1.57 -22.00 -10.46
N ALA A 450 2.83 -22.05 -10.03
CA ALA A 450 3.17 -22.50 -8.69
C ALA A 450 2.68 -21.53 -7.60
N LEU A 451 2.72 -20.21 -7.83
CA LEU A 451 2.19 -19.21 -6.89
C LEU A 451 0.68 -19.35 -6.72
N GLY A 452 -0.07 -19.59 -7.81
CA GLY A 452 -1.52 -19.76 -7.77
C GLY A 452 -2.24 -18.48 -7.32
N LEU A 453 -1.70 -17.31 -7.65
CA LEU A 453 -2.22 -16.00 -7.32
C LEU A 453 -2.76 -15.30 -8.56
N ASP A 454 -3.82 -14.52 -8.39
CA ASP A 454 -4.39 -13.68 -9.46
C ASP A 454 -3.56 -12.41 -9.69
N TYR A 455 -2.93 -11.91 -8.63
CA TYR A 455 -2.03 -10.77 -8.62
C TYR A 455 -0.78 -11.12 -7.80
N ALA A 456 0.35 -11.11 -8.43
CA ALA A 456 1.67 -11.31 -7.81
C ALA A 456 2.73 -10.57 -8.61
N GLY A 457 3.91 -10.44 -8.04
CA GLY A 457 5.08 -9.93 -8.74
C GLY A 457 6.33 -10.72 -8.39
N ILE A 458 7.34 -10.62 -9.24
CA ILE A 458 8.62 -11.30 -9.09
C ILE A 458 9.76 -10.33 -9.34
N ASP A 459 10.74 -10.33 -8.42
CA ASP A 459 12.06 -9.72 -8.59
C ASP A 459 13.07 -10.83 -8.86
N PHE A 460 13.84 -10.70 -9.94
CA PHE A 460 14.81 -11.72 -10.34
C PHE A 460 16.00 -11.13 -11.11
N GLY A 461 17.08 -11.89 -11.19
CA GLY A 461 18.18 -11.69 -12.11
C GLY A 461 18.26 -12.81 -13.13
N LEU A 462 19.23 -12.74 -14.03
CA LEU A 462 19.56 -13.84 -14.95
C LEU A 462 21.01 -14.27 -14.73
N SER A 463 21.24 -15.60 -14.73
CA SER A 463 22.61 -16.14 -14.81
C SER A 463 23.14 -16.02 -16.24
N PRO A 464 24.46 -16.17 -16.45
CA PRO A 464 25.02 -16.22 -17.82
C PRO A 464 24.41 -17.34 -18.68
N GLU A 465 23.95 -18.44 -18.07
CA GLU A 465 23.31 -19.58 -18.75
C GLU A 465 21.80 -19.36 -19.01
N GLY A 466 21.27 -18.19 -18.60
CA GLY A 466 19.87 -17.80 -18.74
C GLY A 466 18.93 -18.43 -17.72
N ASP A 467 19.46 -18.94 -16.58
CA ASP A 467 18.64 -19.32 -15.44
C ASP A 467 18.11 -18.08 -14.74
N LEU A 468 16.86 -18.17 -14.27
CA LEU A 468 16.22 -17.15 -13.48
C LEU A 468 16.72 -17.23 -12.03
N LEU A 469 17.42 -16.21 -11.57
CA LEU A 469 17.90 -16.05 -10.20
C LEU A 469 16.79 -15.37 -9.39
N LEU A 470 16.02 -16.15 -8.63
CA LEU A 470 14.85 -15.65 -7.91
C LEU A 470 15.25 -14.92 -6.63
N PHE A 471 14.96 -13.62 -6.52
CA PHE A 471 15.18 -12.83 -5.32
C PHE A 471 13.93 -12.75 -4.45
N GLU A 472 12.76 -12.55 -5.06
CA GLU A 472 11.49 -12.42 -4.35
C GLU A 472 10.31 -12.69 -5.31
N ALA A 473 9.28 -13.41 -4.82
CA ALA A 473 8.03 -13.58 -5.53
C ALA A 473 6.88 -13.59 -4.52
N ASN A 474 5.97 -12.61 -4.59
CA ASN A 474 4.88 -12.47 -3.63
C ASN A 474 3.74 -11.58 -4.17
N ALA A 475 2.70 -11.41 -3.35
CA ALA A 475 1.56 -10.56 -3.67
C ALA A 475 1.77 -9.07 -3.31
N THR A 476 2.81 -8.69 -2.55
CA THR A 476 3.04 -7.30 -2.11
C THR A 476 3.75 -6.43 -3.13
N MET A 477 4.12 -6.97 -4.30
CA MET A 477 4.81 -6.18 -5.33
C MET A 477 3.96 -4.99 -5.76
N VAL A 478 4.56 -3.80 -5.70
CA VAL A 478 3.88 -2.53 -5.96
C VAL A 478 4.06 -2.12 -7.41
N ILE A 479 2.95 -1.77 -8.06
CA ILE A 479 2.94 -1.02 -9.31
C ILE A 479 3.03 0.47 -8.95
N ALA A 480 4.05 1.18 -9.43
CA ALA A 480 4.22 2.61 -9.18
C ALA A 480 4.28 3.38 -10.50
N LYS A 481 3.41 4.37 -10.66
CA LYS A 481 3.47 5.28 -11.81
C LYS A 481 4.77 6.09 -11.75
N PRO A 482 5.46 6.29 -12.89
CA PRO A 482 6.59 7.19 -12.96
C PRO A 482 6.10 8.62 -12.73
N ASN A 483 6.99 9.47 -12.22
CA ASN A 483 6.72 10.91 -12.14
C ASN A 483 6.65 11.54 -13.54
N ASP A 484 6.34 12.85 -13.61
CA ASP A 484 6.16 13.57 -14.88
C ASP A 484 7.48 13.94 -15.60
N ASP A 485 8.64 13.59 -15.04
CA ASP A 485 9.93 13.81 -15.68
C ASP A 485 9.98 13.06 -17.03
N PRO A 486 10.25 13.75 -18.15
CA PRO A 486 10.27 13.17 -19.48
C PRO A 486 11.23 11.97 -19.63
N ARG A 487 12.27 11.89 -18.78
CA ARG A 487 13.21 10.75 -18.75
C ARG A 487 12.55 9.42 -18.52
N TRP A 488 11.37 9.40 -17.86
CA TRP A 488 10.62 8.20 -17.48
C TRP A 488 9.39 7.96 -18.36
N ALA A 489 9.18 8.76 -19.40
CA ALA A 489 7.98 8.67 -20.25
C ALA A 489 7.81 7.28 -20.88
N TYR A 490 8.91 6.64 -21.31
CA TYR A 490 8.91 5.30 -21.93
C TYR A 490 8.35 4.18 -21.04
N ARG A 491 8.23 4.41 -19.72
CA ARG A 491 7.70 3.41 -18.78
C ARG A 491 6.18 3.44 -18.65
N ARG A 492 5.55 4.53 -19.10
CA ARG A 492 4.13 4.79 -18.81
C ARG A 492 3.22 3.74 -19.41
N ASP A 493 3.45 3.33 -20.64
CA ASP A 493 2.58 2.38 -21.35
C ASP A 493 2.61 0.99 -20.69
N ALA A 494 3.79 0.48 -20.36
CA ALA A 494 3.94 -0.80 -19.67
C ALA A 494 3.25 -0.79 -18.28
N ILE A 495 3.43 0.29 -17.53
CA ILE A 495 2.82 0.43 -16.20
C ILE A 495 1.31 0.59 -16.28
N ASN A 496 0.80 1.41 -17.23
CA ASN A 496 -0.64 1.55 -17.44
C ASN A 496 -1.25 0.22 -17.90
N GLY A 497 -0.57 -0.53 -18.77
CA GLY A 497 -1.02 -1.85 -19.19
C GLY A 497 -1.21 -2.84 -18.03
N ALA A 498 -0.31 -2.81 -17.03
CA ALA A 498 -0.46 -3.63 -15.83
C ALA A 498 -1.64 -3.17 -14.94
N ILE A 499 -1.85 -1.86 -14.81
CA ILE A 499 -2.99 -1.28 -14.05
C ILE A 499 -4.31 -1.64 -14.72
N GLU A 500 -4.40 -1.45 -16.04
CA GLU A 500 -5.58 -1.77 -16.84
C GLU A 500 -5.92 -3.27 -16.81
N ALA A 501 -4.89 -4.13 -16.83
CA ALA A 501 -5.07 -5.58 -16.70
C ALA A 501 -5.68 -5.96 -15.36
N MET A 502 -5.24 -5.33 -14.26
CA MET A 502 -5.82 -5.55 -12.94
C MET A 502 -7.27 -5.09 -12.88
N LEU A 503 -7.58 -3.89 -13.39
CA LEU A 503 -8.95 -3.37 -13.47
C LEU A 503 -9.85 -4.27 -14.32
N ALA A 504 -9.37 -4.72 -15.48
CA ALA A 504 -10.11 -5.61 -16.38
C ALA A 504 -10.40 -6.97 -15.71
N MET A 505 -9.42 -7.55 -15.01
CA MET A 505 -9.60 -8.79 -14.25
C MET A 505 -10.68 -8.65 -13.17
N LEU A 506 -10.64 -7.59 -12.36
CA LEU A 506 -11.63 -7.34 -11.32
C LEU A 506 -13.05 -7.23 -11.91
N LYS A 507 -13.22 -6.45 -12.98
CA LYS A 507 -14.51 -6.28 -13.68
C LYS A 507 -15.03 -7.60 -14.25
N ARG A 508 -14.17 -8.36 -14.91
CA ARG A 508 -14.54 -9.66 -15.49
C ARG A 508 -14.99 -10.64 -14.41
N LYS A 509 -14.20 -10.83 -13.36
CA LYS A 509 -14.53 -11.76 -12.27
C LYS A 509 -15.83 -11.36 -11.52
N ALA A 510 -16.10 -10.07 -11.37
CA ALA A 510 -17.36 -9.60 -10.81
C ALA A 510 -18.56 -9.90 -11.75
N SER A 511 -18.36 -9.87 -13.07
CA SER A 511 -19.40 -10.18 -14.05
C SER A 511 -19.69 -11.68 -14.13
N ASP A 512 -18.66 -12.52 -14.03
CA ASP A 512 -18.79 -13.99 -14.03
C ASP A 512 -19.63 -14.47 -12.84
N ALA A 513 -19.50 -13.81 -11.67
CA ALA A 513 -20.33 -14.08 -10.49
C ALA A 513 -21.84 -13.85 -10.73
N LYS A 514 -22.23 -12.85 -11.55
CA LYS A 514 -23.65 -12.60 -11.91
C LYS A 514 -24.23 -13.69 -12.79
N GLY A 515 -23.40 -14.36 -13.60
CA GLY A 515 -23.81 -15.46 -14.48
C GLY A 515 -24.11 -16.77 -13.73
N LEU A 516 -23.49 -16.98 -12.56
CA LEU A 516 -23.66 -18.17 -11.73
C LEU A 516 -24.98 -18.14 -10.88
N HIS A 517 -25.62 -17.00 -10.80
CA HIS A 517 -26.89 -16.79 -10.04
C HIS A 517 -28.11 -16.65 -10.95
N ARG A 518 -27.98 -16.84 -12.26
CA ARG A 518 -29.08 -16.99 -13.23
C ARG A 518 -29.20 -18.44 -13.66
#